data_e500cdc590d903e482a309b6ff8cd1b5
#
_entry.id   e500cdc590d903e482a309b6ff8cd1b5
#
_cell.length_a   1.000
_cell.length_b   1.000
_cell.length_c   1.000
_cell.angle_alpha   90.00
_cell.angle_beta   90.00
_cell.angle_gamma   90.00
#
_symmetry.space_group_name_H-M   'P 1'
#
loop_
_entity.id
_entity.type
_entity.pdbx_description
1 polymer ?
#
loop_
_entity_poly.entity_id
_entity_poly.type
_entity_poly.pdbx_seq_one_letter_code
_entity_poly.pdbx_strand_id
1 'polypeptide(L)'
;MPRPTHPWLPTNVRGIYQHLYLVMDVWSRRIVGWKVADRESADLAAEFIAEVCRDRQGDPRGLVLHSDNGKPMRGSTMVSTLQWLGVVPSFSRPHVSNDNPYSESLFRTLKYTPAYPRLPFADAQAARRWVERFVGWYNGEHRHSAIRFVTPDERHCGREHGILEKRHQLYQRARASNPERWSRATRNWTPIGLVVLNPPRTDLQAAA
;
A
#
# COMPACT_ATOMS: atom_id res chain seq x y z
N MET A 1 -12.31 -22.01 -0.51
CA MET A 1 -11.11 -22.05 0.33
C MET A 1 -10.69 -20.61 0.65
N PRO A 2 -10.44 -20.25 1.91
CA PRO A 2 -9.89 -18.94 2.23
C PRO A 2 -8.51 -18.79 1.54
N ARG A 3 -8.32 -17.71 0.79
CA ARG A 3 -7.03 -17.44 0.15
C ARG A 3 -6.06 -16.97 1.25
N PRO A 4 -4.84 -17.53 1.33
CA PRO A 4 -3.88 -17.15 2.36
C PRO A 4 -3.57 -15.65 2.30
N THR A 5 -3.34 -15.05 3.46
CA THR A 5 -3.07 -13.60 3.60
C THR A 5 -1.65 -13.21 3.17
N HIS A 6 -0.81 -14.18 2.80
CA HIS A 6 0.56 -13.93 2.38
C HIS A 6 0.70 -13.53 0.91
N PRO A 7 1.75 -12.78 0.53
CA PRO A 7 2.01 -12.30 -0.83
C PRO A 7 2.54 -13.39 -1.77
N TRP A 8 2.00 -14.60 -1.65
CA TRP A 8 2.41 -15.74 -2.47
C TRP A 8 1.57 -15.85 -3.73
N LEU A 9 2.25 -15.96 -4.86
CA LEU A 9 1.65 -16.12 -6.18
C LEU A 9 1.79 -17.59 -6.58
N PRO A 10 0.68 -18.36 -6.76
CA PRO A 10 0.72 -19.77 -7.03
C PRO A 10 1.32 -20.06 -8.42
N THR A 11 2.16 -21.10 -8.51
CA THR A 11 2.68 -21.59 -9.79
C THR A 11 1.96 -22.86 -10.22
N ASN A 12 2.18 -23.31 -11.45
CA ASN A 12 1.63 -24.57 -11.98
C ASN A 12 2.12 -25.82 -11.22
N VAL A 13 3.20 -25.69 -10.45
CA VAL A 13 3.72 -26.79 -9.63
C VAL A 13 3.11 -26.68 -8.22
N ARG A 14 2.40 -27.73 -7.82
CA ARG A 14 1.75 -27.76 -6.50
C ARG A 14 2.77 -27.56 -5.36
N GLY A 15 2.48 -26.62 -4.48
CA GLY A 15 3.34 -26.29 -3.33
C GLY A 15 4.48 -25.32 -3.65
N ILE A 16 4.67 -24.93 -4.91
CA ILE A 16 5.66 -23.95 -5.31
C ILE A 16 4.96 -22.61 -5.57
N TYR A 17 5.51 -21.53 -4.99
CA TYR A 17 4.98 -20.18 -5.07
C TYR A 17 6.07 -19.20 -5.49
N GLN A 18 5.69 -18.15 -6.19
CA GLN A 18 6.51 -16.95 -6.31
C GLN A 18 6.19 -16.01 -5.15
N HIS A 19 7.20 -15.35 -4.62
CA HIS A 19 7.09 -14.42 -3.51
C HIS A 19 7.06 -12.98 -4.02
N LEU A 20 6.05 -12.22 -3.61
CA LEU A 20 5.89 -10.83 -4.01
C LEU A 20 6.32 -9.92 -2.87
N TYR A 21 7.37 -9.16 -3.09
CA TYR A 21 7.77 -8.04 -2.24
C TYR A 21 7.09 -6.76 -2.73
N LEU A 22 6.54 -5.98 -1.81
CA LEU A 22 5.89 -4.71 -2.10
C LEU A 22 6.29 -3.67 -1.05
N VAL A 23 6.58 -2.46 -1.51
CA VAL A 23 6.72 -1.27 -0.66
C VAL A 23 5.67 -0.25 -1.06
N MET A 24 4.95 0.26 -0.07
CA MET A 24 3.90 1.25 -0.25
C MET A 24 4.20 2.49 0.57
N ASP A 25 4.05 3.67 -0.04
CA ASP A 25 3.98 4.92 0.70
C ASP A 25 2.65 5.00 1.45
N VAL A 26 2.72 5.02 2.77
CA VAL A 26 1.54 4.98 3.64
C VAL A 26 0.67 6.24 3.50
N TRP A 27 1.26 7.39 3.21
CA TRP A 27 0.52 8.63 3.04
C TRP A 27 -0.30 8.64 1.75
N SER A 28 0.33 8.36 0.61
CA SER A 28 -0.35 8.38 -0.69
C SER A 28 -1.03 7.07 -1.07
N ARG A 29 -0.72 5.96 -0.40
CA ARG A 29 -1.10 4.59 -0.76
C ARG A 29 -0.42 4.08 -2.04
N ARG A 30 0.54 4.81 -2.59
CA ARG A 30 1.24 4.43 -3.81
C ARG A 30 2.17 3.26 -3.55
N ILE A 31 2.11 2.24 -4.41
CA ILE A 31 3.15 1.21 -4.46
C ILE A 31 4.38 1.86 -5.10
N VAL A 32 5.44 2.04 -4.31
CA VAL A 32 6.69 2.70 -4.72
C VAL A 32 7.76 1.71 -5.15
N GLY A 33 7.58 0.42 -4.87
CA GLY A 33 8.46 -0.63 -5.33
C GLY A 33 7.80 -1.99 -5.26
N TRP A 34 8.20 -2.90 -6.15
CA TRP A 34 7.77 -4.30 -6.13
C TRP A 34 8.82 -5.21 -6.77
N LYS A 35 8.88 -6.46 -6.30
CA LYS A 35 9.79 -7.50 -6.82
C LYS A 35 9.12 -8.86 -6.70
N VAL A 36 9.21 -9.68 -7.74
CA VAL A 36 8.79 -11.10 -7.71
C VAL A 36 10.02 -11.98 -7.70
N ALA A 37 10.14 -12.84 -6.68
CA ALA A 37 11.26 -13.75 -6.48
C ALA A 37 10.76 -15.20 -6.30
N ASP A 38 11.67 -16.14 -6.49
CA ASP A 38 11.41 -17.59 -6.34
C ASP A 38 11.44 -18.07 -4.89
N ARG A 39 12.00 -17.26 -3.99
CA ARG A 39 12.09 -17.57 -2.56
C ARG A 39 11.97 -16.32 -1.71
N GLU A 40 11.65 -16.53 -0.46
CA GLU A 40 11.71 -15.51 0.58
C GLU A 40 13.10 -15.52 1.23
N SER A 41 13.78 -14.36 1.24
CA SER A 41 15.14 -14.22 1.77
C SER A 41 15.34 -12.81 2.33
N ALA A 42 16.11 -12.72 3.43
CA ALA A 42 16.52 -11.45 4.02
C ALA A 42 17.44 -10.66 3.06
N ASP A 43 18.29 -11.35 2.31
CA ASP A 43 19.21 -10.71 1.36
C ASP A 43 18.43 -10.11 0.17
N LEU A 44 17.48 -10.87 -0.40
CA LEU A 44 16.62 -10.36 -1.46
C LEU A 44 15.75 -9.19 -1.00
N ALA A 45 15.26 -9.23 0.24
CA ALA A 45 14.49 -8.13 0.81
C ALA A 45 15.36 -6.88 1.01
N ALA A 46 16.57 -7.05 1.53
CA ALA A 46 17.53 -5.96 1.75
C ALA A 46 17.96 -5.30 0.42
N GLU A 47 18.31 -6.12 -0.59
CA GLU A 47 18.63 -5.66 -1.94
C GLU A 47 17.47 -4.87 -2.55
N PHE A 48 16.26 -5.40 -2.45
CA PHE A 48 15.05 -4.75 -2.96
C PHE A 48 14.78 -3.39 -2.27
N ILE A 49 14.94 -3.29 -0.95
CA ILE A 49 14.80 -2.01 -0.24
C ILE A 49 15.88 -1.02 -0.67
N ALA A 50 17.12 -1.48 -0.86
CA ALA A 50 18.19 -0.63 -1.37
C ALA A 50 17.91 -0.12 -2.80
N GLU A 51 17.35 -0.96 -3.68
CA GLU A 51 16.87 -0.57 -5.02
C GLU A 51 15.80 0.52 -4.90
N VAL A 52 14.75 0.30 -4.09
CA VAL A 52 13.66 1.26 -3.90
C VAL A 52 14.16 2.61 -3.36
N CYS A 53 15.12 2.58 -2.43
CA CYS A 53 15.72 3.81 -1.89
C CYS A 53 16.58 4.55 -2.92
N ARG A 54 17.25 3.84 -3.81
CA ARG A 54 18.09 4.41 -4.90
C ARG A 54 17.24 5.06 -5.98
N ASP A 55 16.13 4.39 -6.35
CA ASP A 55 15.24 4.87 -7.42
C ASP A 55 14.35 6.03 -6.97
N ARG A 56 14.27 6.24 -5.68
CA ARG A 56 13.53 7.35 -5.10
C ARG A 56 14.25 8.68 -5.35
N GLN A 57 13.48 9.72 -5.69
CA GLN A 57 13.97 11.09 -5.66
C GLN A 57 14.11 11.58 -4.21
N GLY A 58 15.32 11.90 -3.79
CA GLY A 58 15.65 12.45 -2.47
C GLY A 58 16.34 11.47 -1.53
N ASP A 59 16.81 12.03 -0.41
CA ASP A 59 17.57 11.32 0.61
C ASP A 59 16.67 10.31 1.36
N PRO A 60 17.05 9.03 1.47
CA PRO A 60 16.29 8.05 2.24
C PRO A 60 16.46 8.20 3.76
N ARG A 61 17.44 8.97 4.24
CA ARG A 61 17.71 9.14 5.67
C ARG A 61 16.50 9.69 6.42
N GLY A 62 16.20 9.05 7.55
CA GLY A 62 15.06 9.41 8.39
C GLY A 62 13.71 8.86 7.92
N LEU A 63 13.66 8.15 6.78
CA LEU A 63 12.47 7.38 6.43
C LEU A 63 12.23 6.27 7.45
N VAL A 64 10.97 5.98 7.70
CA VAL A 64 10.56 4.85 8.54
C VAL A 64 10.05 3.73 7.63
N LEU A 65 10.73 2.58 7.66
CA LEU A 65 10.23 1.36 7.03
C LEU A 65 9.48 0.53 8.06
N HIS A 66 8.15 0.51 7.95
CA HIS A 66 7.31 -0.34 8.80
C HIS A 66 7.03 -1.68 8.12
N SER A 67 7.18 -2.77 8.87
CA SER A 67 6.91 -4.13 8.41
C SER A 67 6.30 -4.99 9.51
N ASP A 68 5.78 -6.14 9.12
CA ASP A 68 5.49 -7.21 10.07
C ASP A 68 6.77 -7.78 10.69
N ASN A 69 6.60 -8.76 11.60
CA ASN A 69 7.71 -9.43 12.28
C ASN A 69 8.28 -10.60 11.45
N GLY A 70 8.10 -10.62 10.14
CA GLY A 70 8.62 -11.66 9.26
C GLY A 70 10.14 -11.82 9.37
N LYS A 71 10.62 -13.06 9.30
CA LYS A 71 12.06 -13.36 9.40
C LYS A 71 12.94 -12.56 8.43
N PRO A 72 12.57 -12.35 7.15
CA PRO A 72 13.38 -11.56 6.23
C PRO A 72 13.57 -10.12 6.67
N MET A 73 12.56 -9.52 7.30
CA MET A 73 12.57 -8.11 7.71
C MET A 73 13.40 -7.88 9.00
N ARG A 74 13.65 -8.92 9.79
CA ARG A 74 14.44 -8.88 11.04
C ARG A 74 15.83 -9.50 10.90
N GLY A 75 16.18 -10.01 9.74
CA GLY A 75 17.50 -10.59 9.47
C GLY A 75 18.60 -9.54 9.60
N SER A 76 19.80 -9.98 10.00
CA SER A 76 20.96 -9.08 10.19
C SER A 76 21.31 -8.30 8.92
N THR A 77 21.24 -8.92 7.76
CA THR A 77 21.47 -8.28 6.46
C THR A 77 20.49 -7.11 6.24
N MET A 78 19.19 -7.31 6.51
CA MET A 78 18.20 -6.25 6.40
C MET A 78 18.49 -5.09 7.34
N VAL A 79 18.72 -5.41 8.62
CA VAL A 79 19.00 -4.38 9.64
C VAL A 79 20.25 -3.56 9.29
N SER A 80 21.35 -4.22 8.87
CA SER A 80 22.57 -3.54 8.45
C SER A 80 22.34 -2.67 7.21
N THR A 81 21.55 -3.14 6.24
CA THR A 81 21.22 -2.35 5.04
C THR A 81 20.40 -1.10 5.40
N LEU A 82 19.38 -1.23 6.26
CA LEU A 82 18.59 -0.09 6.71
C LEU A 82 19.44 0.94 7.46
N GLN A 83 20.34 0.46 8.32
CA GLN A 83 21.27 1.32 9.05
C GLN A 83 22.21 2.08 8.10
N TRP A 84 22.77 1.39 7.09
CA TRP A 84 23.62 2.02 6.07
C TRP A 84 22.85 3.07 5.25
N LEU A 85 21.57 2.81 4.92
CA LEU A 85 20.70 3.75 4.21
C LEU A 85 20.21 4.90 5.10
N GLY A 86 20.40 4.84 6.42
CA GLY A 86 19.82 5.79 7.37
C GLY A 86 18.30 5.68 7.51
N VAL A 87 17.73 4.53 7.14
CA VAL A 87 16.29 4.22 7.24
C VAL A 87 15.99 3.62 8.62
N VAL A 88 14.99 4.12 9.29
CA VAL A 88 14.58 3.67 10.62
C VAL A 88 13.64 2.47 10.51
N PRO A 89 14.01 1.28 11.02
CA PRO A 89 13.11 0.14 11.06
C PRO A 89 12.00 0.34 12.09
N SER A 90 10.79 -0.05 11.74
CA SER A 90 9.63 -0.11 12.63
C SER A 90 8.92 -1.44 12.42
N PHE A 91 8.51 -2.10 13.49
CA PHE A 91 7.91 -3.43 13.43
C PHE A 91 6.54 -3.44 14.10
N SER A 92 5.65 -4.29 13.59
CA SER A 92 4.38 -4.57 14.24
C SER A 92 4.61 -5.14 15.64
N ARG A 93 3.76 -4.78 16.59
CA ARG A 93 3.80 -5.34 17.93
C ARG A 93 3.43 -6.84 17.90
N PRO A 94 4.05 -7.69 18.72
CA PRO A 94 3.67 -9.09 18.79
C PRO A 94 2.19 -9.26 19.14
N HIS A 95 1.49 -10.14 18.42
CA HIS A 95 0.07 -10.47 18.64
C HIS A 95 -0.93 -9.30 18.48
N VAL A 96 -0.55 -8.21 17.82
CA VAL A 96 -1.45 -7.10 17.49
C VAL A 96 -1.74 -7.12 15.99
N SER A 97 -2.92 -7.65 15.63
CA SER A 97 -3.32 -7.82 14.22
C SER A 97 -3.52 -6.51 13.45
N ASN A 98 -3.78 -5.40 14.16
CA ASN A 98 -4.08 -4.11 13.54
C ASN A 98 -2.84 -3.23 13.30
N ASP A 99 -1.64 -3.74 13.53
CA ASP A 99 -0.42 -2.95 13.41
C ASP A 99 0.08 -2.78 11.97
N ASN A 100 -0.42 -3.59 11.02
CA ASN A 100 -0.09 -3.45 9.60
C ASN A 100 -1.32 -3.45 8.68
N PRO A 101 -2.35 -2.61 8.95
CA PRO A 101 -3.61 -2.63 8.23
C PRO A 101 -3.46 -2.22 6.76
N TYR A 102 -2.43 -1.46 6.44
CA TYR A 102 -2.17 -0.94 5.10
C TYR A 102 -1.70 -2.04 4.15
N SER A 103 -0.73 -2.85 4.56
CA SER A 103 -0.25 -3.99 3.79
C SER A 103 -1.35 -5.04 3.63
N GLU A 104 -2.10 -5.34 4.70
CA GLU A 104 -3.23 -6.27 4.65
C GLU A 104 -4.31 -5.82 3.66
N SER A 105 -4.68 -4.53 3.69
CA SER A 105 -5.64 -3.94 2.75
C SER A 105 -5.14 -4.01 1.31
N LEU A 106 -3.85 -3.74 1.07
CA LEU A 106 -3.24 -3.84 -0.25
C LEU A 106 -3.26 -5.28 -0.78
N PHE A 107 -2.82 -6.25 0.03
CA PHE A 107 -2.86 -7.67 -0.36
C PHE A 107 -4.28 -8.18 -0.55
N ARG A 108 -5.24 -7.69 0.22
CA ARG A 108 -6.65 -7.98 -0.01
C ARG A 108 -7.08 -7.44 -1.38
N THR A 109 -6.79 -6.19 -1.69
CA THR A 109 -7.10 -5.59 -3.01
C THR A 109 -6.48 -6.39 -4.14
N LEU A 110 -5.20 -6.77 -4.01
CA LEU A 110 -4.48 -7.59 -4.99
C LEU A 110 -5.19 -8.93 -5.25
N LYS A 111 -5.56 -9.66 -4.21
CA LYS A 111 -6.14 -11.01 -4.31
C LYS A 111 -7.58 -11.04 -4.76
N TYR A 112 -8.34 -9.97 -4.47
CA TYR A 112 -9.77 -9.90 -4.77
C TYR A 112 -10.10 -9.01 -5.97
N THR A 113 -9.08 -8.43 -6.64
CA THR A 113 -9.33 -7.75 -7.92
C THR A 113 -9.90 -8.74 -8.95
N PRO A 114 -10.92 -8.34 -9.73
CA PRO A 114 -11.47 -9.19 -10.79
C PRO A 114 -10.43 -9.68 -11.81
N ALA A 115 -9.35 -8.90 -11.98
CA ALA A 115 -8.24 -9.24 -12.87
C ALA A 115 -7.27 -10.30 -12.28
N TYR A 116 -7.47 -10.77 -11.03
CA TYR A 116 -6.62 -11.82 -10.46
C TYR A 116 -6.81 -13.13 -11.24
N PRO A 117 -5.72 -13.78 -11.68
CA PRO A 117 -5.82 -15.00 -12.47
C PRO A 117 -6.57 -16.12 -11.74
N ARG A 118 -7.45 -16.80 -12.46
CA ARG A 118 -8.16 -17.98 -11.93
C ARG A 118 -7.26 -19.22 -11.90
N LEU A 119 -6.30 -19.28 -12.80
CA LEU A 119 -5.29 -20.35 -12.90
C LEU A 119 -3.97 -19.87 -12.29
N PRO A 120 -3.14 -20.80 -11.79
CA PRO A 120 -1.78 -20.48 -11.35
C PRO A 120 -0.94 -19.87 -12.47
N PHE A 121 0.09 -19.11 -12.11
CA PHE A 121 1.01 -18.52 -13.07
C PHE A 121 1.87 -19.59 -13.74
N ALA A 122 2.01 -19.52 -15.06
CA ALA A 122 2.80 -20.46 -15.83
C ALA A 122 4.29 -20.45 -15.40
N ASP A 123 4.82 -19.27 -15.15
CA ASP A 123 6.21 -19.02 -14.78
C ASP A 123 6.35 -17.71 -14.00
N ALA A 124 7.57 -17.43 -13.51
CA ALA A 124 7.89 -16.19 -12.80
C ALA A 124 7.70 -14.94 -13.68
N GLN A 125 7.91 -15.05 -14.99
CA GLN A 125 7.75 -13.93 -15.91
C GLN A 125 6.27 -13.59 -16.10
N ALA A 126 5.39 -14.60 -16.18
CA ALA A 126 3.94 -14.38 -16.20
C ALA A 126 3.45 -13.70 -14.92
N ALA A 127 3.98 -14.11 -13.76
CA ALA A 127 3.69 -13.46 -12.49
C ALA A 127 4.16 -11.99 -12.48
N ARG A 128 5.38 -11.71 -12.94
CA ARG A 128 5.93 -10.32 -13.04
C ARG A 128 5.07 -9.45 -13.94
N ARG A 129 4.73 -9.89 -15.15
CA ARG A 129 3.86 -9.13 -16.07
C ARG A 129 2.48 -8.84 -15.48
N TRP A 130 1.95 -9.77 -14.70
CA TRP A 130 0.67 -9.55 -14.04
C TRP A 130 0.79 -8.51 -12.90
N VAL A 131 1.82 -8.64 -12.05
CA VAL A 131 2.08 -7.68 -10.97
C VAL A 131 2.31 -6.29 -11.52
N GLU A 132 3.09 -6.14 -12.59
CA GLU A 132 3.32 -4.86 -13.27
C GLU A 132 1.99 -4.18 -13.70
N ARG A 133 1.10 -4.95 -14.35
CA ARG A 133 -0.23 -4.43 -14.72
C ARG A 133 -1.07 -4.08 -13.50
N PHE A 134 -1.02 -4.92 -12.46
CA PHE A 134 -1.73 -4.65 -11.21
C PHE A 134 -1.23 -3.35 -10.56
N VAL A 135 0.07 -3.15 -10.47
CA VAL A 135 0.68 -1.94 -9.89
C VAL A 135 0.31 -0.70 -10.70
N GLY A 136 0.37 -0.78 -12.03
CA GLY A 136 -0.06 0.31 -12.91
C GLY A 136 -1.51 0.69 -12.68
N TRP A 137 -2.41 -0.28 -12.68
CA TRP A 137 -3.83 -0.07 -12.38
C TRP A 137 -4.06 0.47 -10.96
N TYR A 138 -3.39 -0.13 -9.95
CA TYR A 138 -3.56 0.28 -8.56
C TYR A 138 -3.12 1.72 -8.33
N ASN A 139 -1.98 2.12 -8.87
CA ASN A 139 -1.44 3.46 -8.70
C ASN A 139 -2.20 4.50 -9.53
N GLY A 140 -2.55 4.20 -10.79
CA GLY A 140 -3.06 5.17 -11.75
C GLY A 140 -4.58 5.22 -11.90
N GLU A 141 -5.29 4.12 -11.59
CA GLU A 141 -6.73 4.01 -11.89
C GLU A 141 -7.57 3.70 -10.64
N HIS A 142 -7.07 2.89 -9.70
CA HIS A 142 -7.81 2.50 -8.52
C HIS A 142 -8.11 3.68 -7.61
N ARG A 143 -9.40 4.01 -7.45
CA ARG A 143 -9.88 5.10 -6.59
C ARG A 143 -10.03 4.61 -5.16
N HIS A 144 -9.12 5.03 -4.30
CA HIS A 144 -9.02 4.53 -2.94
C HIS A 144 -9.94 5.31 -1.98
N SER A 145 -10.90 4.64 -1.35
CA SER A 145 -11.88 5.28 -0.44
C SER A 145 -11.21 6.00 0.74
N ALA A 146 -10.14 5.42 1.31
CA ALA A 146 -9.42 5.98 2.44
C ALA A 146 -8.66 7.29 2.11
N ILE A 147 -8.48 7.61 0.82
CA ILE A 147 -7.89 8.88 0.36
C ILE A 147 -8.89 9.69 -0.49
N ARG A 148 -10.15 9.67 -0.11
CA ARG A 148 -11.23 10.45 -0.75
C ARG A 148 -11.47 10.12 -2.22
N PHE A 149 -11.25 8.86 -2.64
CA PHE A 149 -11.46 8.38 -4.02
C PHE A 149 -10.61 9.08 -5.08
N VAL A 150 -9.45 9.59 -4.71
CA VAL A 150 -8.38 9.89 -5.65
C VAL A 150 -7.54 8.63 -5.88
N THR A 151 -6.73 8.60 -6.93
CA THR A 151 -5.77 7.53 -7.13
C THR A 151 -4.50 7.76 -6.29
N PRO A 152 -3.74 6.70 -5.96
CA PRO A 152 -2.45 6.86 -5.30
C PRO A 152 -1.50 7.82 -6.02
N ASP A 153 -1.43 7.78 -7.36
CA ASP A 153 -0.59 8.68 -8.15
C ASP A 153 -1.08 10.14 -8.10
N GLU A 154 -2.39 10.37 -8.13
CA GLU A 154 -2.95 11.72 -7.99
C GLU A 154 -2.56 12.35 -6.66
N ARG A 155 -2.61 11.56 -5.57
CA ARG A 155 -2.22 12.02 -4.25
C ARG A 155 -0.70 12.18 -4.12
N HIS A 156 0.07 11.18 -4.55
CA HIS A 156 1.53 11.19 -4.45
C HIS A 156 2.16 12.40 -5.17
N CYS A 157 1.56 12.81 -6.28
CA CYS A 157 1.98 13.99 -7.06
C CYS A 157 1.32 15.30 -6.61
N GLY A 158 0.58 15.33 -5.50
CA GLY A 158 -0.09 16.52 -4.97
C GLY A 158 -1.29 17.03 -5.78
N ARG A 159 -1.74 16.28 -6.81
CA ARG A 159 -2.89 16.67 -7.65
C ARG A 159 -4.24 16.52 -6.94
N GLU A 160 -4.28 15.85 -5.79
CA GLU A 160 -5.52 15.59 -5.04
C GLU A 160 -6.28 16.87 -4.67
N HIS A 161 -5.57 17.94 -4.31
CA HIS A 161 -6.18 19.18 -3.85
C HIS A 161 -7.15 19.77 -4.89
N GLY A 162 -6.70 19.93 -6.13
CA GLY A 162 -7.56 20.44 -7.20
C GLY A 162 -8.73 19.52 -7.57
N ILE A 163 -8.53 18.20 -7.46
CA ILE A 163 -9.58 17.22 -7.73
C ILE A 163 -10.65 17.27 -6.63
N LEU A 164 -10.25 17.29 -5.37
CA LEU A 164 -11.16 17.29 -4.24
C LEU A 164 -11.92 18.62 -4.13
N GLU A 165 -11.27 19.74 -4.40
CA GLU A 165 -11.91 21.05 -4.46
C GLU A 165 -13.00 21.11 -5.54
N LYS A 166 -12.71 20.64 -6.76
CA LYS A 166 -13.73 20.55 -7.83
C LYS A 166 -14.93 19.68 -7.44
N ARG A 167 -14.67 18.55 -6.74
CA ARG A 167 -15.74 17.69 -6.22
C ARG A 167 -16.55 18.40 -5.15
N HIS A 168 -15.90 19.09 -4.22
CA HIS A 168 -16.57 19.87 -3.20
C HIS A 168 -17.52 20.89 -3.82
N GLN A 169 -17.04 21.72 -4.75
CA GLN A 169 -17.84 22.73 -5.43
C GLN A 169 -19.01 22.11 -6.22
N LEU A 170 -18.79 20.96 -6.88
CA LEU A 170 -19.86 20.26 -7.59
C LEU A 170 -20.99 19.83 -6.63
N TYR A 171 -20.63 19.25 -5.48
CA TYR A 171 -21.61 18.83 -4.47
C TYR A 171 -22.33 20.00 -3.83
N GLN A 172 -21.65 21.13 -3.56
CA GLN A 172 -22.30 22.34 -3.05
C GLN A 172 -23.30 22.92 -4.07
N ARG A 173 -22.93 23.00 -5.33
CA ARG A 173 -23.86 23.43 -6.40
C ARG A 173 -25.06 22.50 -6.53
N ALA A 174 -24.86 21.20 -6.53
CA ALA A 174 -25.94 20.23 -6.60
C ALA A 174 -26.90 20.33 -5.41
N ARG A 175 -26.38 20.57 -4.20
CA ARG A 175 -27.19 20.80 -2.99
C ARG A 175 -27.98 22.12 -3.08
N ALA A 176 -27.36 23.17 -3.55
CA ALA A 176 -28.04 24.46 -3.72
C ALA A 176 -29.19 24.40 -4.74
N SER A 177 -29.02 23.63 -5.82
CA SER A 177 -30.05 23.46 -6.84
C SER A 177 -31.21 22.55 -6.42
N ASN A 178 -31.00 21.60 -5.51
CA ASN A 178 -32.02 20.61 -5.06
C ASN A 178 -31.85 20.33 -3.56
N PRO A 179 -32.11 21.29 -2.69
CA PRO A 179 -31.86 21.18 -1.25
C PRO A 179 -32.66 20.05 -0.58
N GLU A 180 -33.85 19.75 -1.06
CA GLU A 180 -34.74 18.71 -0.56
C GLU A 180 -34.17 17.28 -0.69
N ARG A 181 -33.19 17.06 -1.58
CA ARG A 181 -32.50 15.77 -1.73
C ARG A 181 -31.42 15.51 -0.67
N TRP A 182 -31.17 16.48 0.19
CA TRP A 182 -30.04 16.45 1.12
C TRP A 182 -30.52 16.57 2.56
N SER A 183 -30.67 15.45 3.24
CA SER A 183 -31.03 15.42 4.67
C SER A 183 -29.91 15.85 5.63
N ARG A 184 -28.65 15.86 5.14
CA ARG A 184 -27.45 16.19 5.92
C ARG A 184 -26.44 16.98 5.08
N ALA A 185 -25.27 17.28 5.67
CA ALA A 185 -24.14 17.88 4.94
C ALA A 185 -23.70 17.01 3.76
N THR A 186 -23.09 17.64 2.76
CA THR A 186 -22.48 16.91 1.63
C THR A 186 -21.30 16.07 2.11
N ARG A 187 -20.84 15.12 1.28
CA ARG A 187 -19.65 14.33 1.59
C ARG A 187 -18.44 15.24 1.87
N ASN A 188 -17.67 14.90 2.90
CA ASN A 188 -16.43 15.60 3.20
C ASN A 188 -15.35 15.26 2.16
N TRP A 189 -14.94 16.27 1.40
CA TRP A 189 -13.88 16.19 0.38
C TRP A 189 -12.55 16.82 0.84
N THR A 190 -12.43 17.19 2.12
CA THR A 190 -11.16 17.70 2.66
C THR A 190 -10.07 16.64 2.50
N PRO A 191 -8.89 16.98 1.95
CA PRO A 191 -7.77 16.07 1.85
C PRO A 191 -7.43 15.44 3.20
N ILE A 192 -7.04 14.17 3.18
CA ILE A 192 -6.56 13.49 4.40
C ILE A 192 -5.17 14.03 4.74
N GLY A 193 -5.00 14.57 5.93
CA GLY A 193 -3.73 15.10 6.42
C GLY A 193 -2.71 14.04 6.79
N LEU A 194 -2.07 14.21 7.93
CA LEU A 194 -1.08 13.29 8.48
C LEU A 194 -1.68 11.89 8.67
N VAL A 195 -0.91 10.87 8.31
CA VAL A 195 -1.24 9.47 8.56
C VAL A 195 -0.30 8.94 9.62
N VAL A 196 -0.84 8.52 10.75
CA VAL A 196 -0.07 7.94 11.86
C VAL A 196 -0.20 6.43 11.83
N LEU A 197 0.93 5.72 11.88
CA LEU A 197 0.98 4.28 12.10
C LEU A 197 0.92 4.02 13.61
N ASN A 198 0.06 3.11 14.02
CA ASN A 198 -0.06 2.67 15.42
C ASN A 198 -0.22 3.83 16.42
N PRO A 199 -1.27 4.67 16.26
CA PRO A 199 -1.49 5.78 17.20
C PRO A 199 -1.62 5.23 18.63
N PRO A 200 -1.15 5.99 19.65
CA PRO A 200 -1.39 5.64 21.04
C PRO A 200 -2.89 5.50 21.31
N ARG A 201 -3.27 4.56 22.19
CA ARG A 201 -4.70 4.26 22.49
C ARG A 201 -5.53 5.46 22.95
N THR A 202 -4.91 6.49 23.50
CA THR A 202 -5.54 7.72 23.93
C THR A 202 -6.18 8.53 22.80
N ASP A 203 -5.67 8.39 21.58
CA ASP A 203 -6.17 9.20 20.44
C ASP A 203 -7.37 8.56 19.73
N LEU A 204 -7.64 7.28 20.01
CA LEU A 204 -8.80 6.56 19.43
C LEU A 204 -10.14 6.90 20.12
N GLN A 205 -10.11 7.44 21.35
CA GLN A 205 -11.32 7.83 22.08
C GLN A 205 -11.78 9.24 21.74
N ALA A 206 -10.93 10.08 21.14
CA ALA A 206 -11.27 11.46 20.74
C ALA A 206 -11.84 11.55 19.30
N ALA A 207 -11.85 10.47 18.53
CA ALA A 207 -12.28 10.44 17.13
C ALA A 207 -13.57 9.64 16.89
N ALA A 208 -14.23 9.14 17.93
CA ALA A 208 -15.53 8.46 17.91
C ALA A 208 -16.62 9.42 18.41
#